data_71a850307a404609e830f80978d46dd7
#
_entry.id   71a850307a404609e830f80978d46dd7
#
_cell.length_a   1.000
_cell.length_b   1.000
_cell.length_c   1.000
_cell.angle_alpha   90.00
_cell.angle_beta   90.00
_cell.angle_gamma   90.00
#
_symmetry.space_group_name_H-M   'P 1'
#
loop_
_entity.id
_entity.type
_entity.pdbx_description
1 polymer ?
#
loop_
_entity_poly.entity_id
_entity_poly.type
_entity_poly.pdbx_seq_one_letter_code
_entity_poly.pdbx_strand_id
1 'polypeptide(L)'
;MSAFYQKHFLKLLDFTPAEITDLLELAAKLKADKKNGIEVQKLAGKNIALIFEKDSTRTRCSFEVAAYDQGARVTYLGPSGSQIGHKESIKDTARVLGRMYDGIQYRGHGQEVVETLAQYAGVPVWNGLTNEFHPTQLLADLLTMKEHLPGKAFNQMTMVYAGDARNNMGNSMLEAAALTGLDLRLVAPSACWPEAALVETCTALAKQQGGNITLTEDIAAGVKGADFIYTDVWVSMGEAKEKWAERIALLRDYQVNSAMLALTGNPQVKFLHCLPAFHDDQTTLGKQMAAEYGLHGGMEVTDEVFESAASVVFDQAENRMHTIKAVMVATLSK
;
A
#
# COMPACT_ATOMS: atom_id res chain seq x y z
N MET A 1 9.63 18.54 20.36
CA MET A 1 8.61 18.27 19.31
C MET A 1 9.11 17.11 18.48
N SER A 2 8.25 16.17 18.16
CA SER A 2 8.58 15.08 17.24
C SER A 2 9.06 15.65 15.90
N ALA A 3 10.06 15.02 15.28
CA ALA A 3 10.53 15.39 13.92
C ALA A 3 9.41 15.30 12.86
N PHE A 4 8.33 14.58 13.18
CA PHE A 4 7.17 14.40 12.32
C PHE A 4 6.04 15.40 12.53
N TYR A 5 6.07 16.18 13.62
CA TYR A 5 4.97 17.08 13.96
C TYR A 5 4.67 18.05 12.82
N GLN A 6 3.40 18.04 12.35
CA GLN A 6 2.89 18.81 11.20
C GLN A 6 3.45 18.37 9.82
N LYS A 7 4.21 17.28 9.74
CA LYS A 7 4.68 16.74 8.45
C LYS A 7 3.54 16.06 7.70
N HIS A 8 3.50 16.22 6.38
CA HIS A 8 2.59 15.46 5.51
C HIS A 8 3.11 14.04 5.28
N PHE A 9 2.24 13.13 4.84
CA PHE A 9 2.60 11.77 4.43
C PHE A 9 2.05 11.48 3.04
N LEU A 10 2.75 11.94 2.00
CA LEU A 10 2.26 11.92 0.61
C LEU A 10 2.84 10.77 -0.21
N LYS A 11 4.13 10.48 -0.03
CA LYS A 11 4.87 9.35 -0.60
C LYS A 11 6.04 8.98 0.31
N LEU A 12 6.60 7.78 0.13
CA LEU A 12 7.67 7.31 1.03
C LEU A 12 8.97 8.10 0.86
N LEU A 13 9.32 8.52 -0.36
CA LEU A 13 10.53 9.29 -0.62
C LEU A 13 10.53 10.72 -0.02
N ASP A 14 9.42 11.17 0.56
CA ASP A 14 9.38 12.40 1.37
C ASP A 14 10.05 12.21 2.74
N PHE A 15 10.46 10.98 3.07
CA PHE A 15 11.05 10.58 4.34
C PHE A 15 12.45 10.01 4.15
N THR A 16 13.23 10.11 5.21
CA THR A 16 14.53 9.44 5.30
C THR A 16 14.37 7.96 5.72
N PRO A 17 15.36 7.09 5.47
CA PRO A 17 15.38 5.73 5.99
C PRO A 17 15.15 5.62 7.50
N ALA A 18 15.75 6.53 8.28
CA ALA A 18 15.57 6.58 9.72
C ALA A 18 14.13 6.92 10.12
N GLU A 19 13.50 7.90 9.47
CA GLU A 19 12.10 8.25 9.72
C GLU A 19 11.12 7.10 9.39
N ILE A 20 11.37 6.34 8.33
CA ILE A 20 10.56 5.15 8.03
C ILE A 20 10.73 4.09 9.13
N THR A 21 11.95 3.89 9.61
CA THR A 21 12.22 2.97 10.73
C THR A 21 11.49 3.42 12.00
N ASP A 22 11.55 4.70 12.35
CA ASP A 22 10.86 5.26 13.52
C ASP A 22 9.32 5.08 13.43
N LEU A 23 8.74 5.28 12.24
CA LEU A 23 7.31 5.05 12.02
C LEU A 23 6.92 3.58 12.20
N LEU A 24 7.75 2.65 11.71
CA LEU A 24 7.52 1.20 11.87
C LEU A 24 7.65 0.77 13.34
N GLU A 25 8.61 1.31 14.09
CA GLU A 25 8.77 1.04 15.51
C GLU A 25 7.61 1.60 16.33
N LEU A 26 7.17 2.81 16.00
CA LEU A 26 5.96 3.39 16.62
C LEU A 26 4.72 2.55 16.32
N ALA A 27 4.56 2.07 15.09
CA ALA A 27 3.44 1.23 14.70
C ALA A 27 3.45 -0.10 15.46
N ALA A 28 4.60 -0.77 15.56
CA ALA A 28 4.76 -2.00 16.33
C ALA A 28 4.43 -1.80 17.81
N LYS A 29 4.91 -0.68 18.40
CA LYS A 29 4.59 -0.31 19.78
C LYS A 29 3.09 -0.10 19.98
N LEU A 30 2.44 0.72 19.15
CA LEU A 30 1.01 1.00 19.26
C LEU A 30 0.15 -0.26 19.04
N LYS A 31 0.59 -1.17 18.15
CA LYS A 31 -0.03 -2.50 17.96
C LYS A 31 0.06 -3.33 19.25
N ALA A 32 1.23 -3.39 19.87
CA ALA A 32 1.44 -4.11 21.10
C ALA A 32 0.63 -3.49 22.25
N ASP A 33 0.64 -2.18 22.40
CA ASP A 33 -0.13 -1.46 23.43
C ASP A 33 -1.64 -1.76 23.30
N LYS A 34 -2.19 -1.74 22.08
CA LYS A 34 -3.59 -2.09 21.81
C LYS A 34 -3.89 -3.55 22.19
N LYS A 35 -3.06 -4.50 21.76
CA LYS A 35 -3.23 -5.93 22.06
C LYS A 35 -3.17 -6.23 23.56
N ASN A 36 -2.39 -5.45 24.30
CA ASN A 36 -2.25 -5.57 25.77
C ASN A 36 -3.27 -4.73 26.56
N GLY A 37 -4.14 -3.97 25.91
CA GLY A 37 -5.15 -3.13 26.57
C GLY A 37 -4.57 -1.94 27.34
N ILE A 38 -3.37 -1.48 27.01
CA ILE A 38 -2.67 -0.36 27.66
C ILE A 38 -2.47 0.85 26.74
N GLU A 39 -3.16 0.88 25.60
CA GLU A 39 -3.05 1.96 24.62
C GLU A 39 -3.50 3.30 25.21
N VAL A 40 -2.65 4.31 25.06
CA VAL A 40 -2.92 5.67 25.55
C VAL A 40 -3.34 6.55 24.37
N GLN A 41 -4.47 7.25 24.53
CA GLN A 41 -5.00 8.17 23.53
C GLN A 41 -4.13 9.42 23.40
N LYS A 42 -3.47 9.58 22.26
CA LYS A 42 -2.60 10.71 21.92
C LYS A 42 -3.30 11.80 21.13
N LEU A 43 -4.46 11.51 20.54
CA LEU A 43 -5.19 12.39 19.64
C LEU A 43 -6.55 12.80 20.22
N ALA A 44 -6.72 12.74 21.53
CA ALA A 44 -7.95 13.14 22.19
C ALA A 44 -8.35 14.58 21.80
N GLY A 45 -9.59 14.77 21.35
CA GLY A 45 -10.14 16.05 20.91
C GLY A 45 -9.77 16.48 19.49
N LYS A 46 -8.94 15.71 18.77
CA LYS A 46 -8.62 15.98 17.35
C LYS A 46 -9.78 15.59 16.43
N ASN A 47 -9.94 16.34 15.34
CA ASN A 47 -10.91 16.09 14.29
C ASN A 47 -10.18 15.83 12.97
N ILE A 48 -10.56 14.77 12.27
CA ILE A 48 -9.91 14.32 11.04
C ILE A 48 -10.92 14.24 9.90
N ALA A 49 -10.60 14.83 8.75
CA ALA A 49 -11.39 14.68 7.53
C ALA A 49 -10.84 13.52 6.70
N LEU A 50 -11.73 12.63 6.26
CA LEU A 50 -11.41 11.55 5.32
C LEU A 50 -12.08 11.83 3.99
N ILE A 51 -11.30 12.23 2.99
CA ILE A 51 -11.78 12.53 1.63
C ILE A 51 -11.56 11.29 0.76
N PHE A 52 -12.65 10.82 0.14
CA PHE A 52 -12.64 9.68 -0.77
C PHE A 52 -13.30 10.05 -2.10
N GLU A 53 -12.52 10.10 -3.17
CA GLU A 53 -13.02 10.11 -4.56
C GLU A 53 -13.15 8.69 -5.11
N LYS A 54 -12.40 7.74 -4.54
CA LYS A 54 -12.48 6.30 -4.79
C LYS A 54 -12.82 5.56 -3.52
N ASP A 55 -13.88 4.77 -3.53
CA ASP A 55 -14.30 3.97 -2.38
C ASP A 55 -13.22 2.97 -1.92
N SER A 56 -13.20 2.72 -0.62
CA SER A 56 -12.33 1.69 -0.03
C SER A 56 -12.78 1.33 1.37
N THR A 57 -13.18 0.10 1.57
CA THR A 57 -13.50 -0.45 2.89
C THR A 57 -12.28 -0.42 3.81
N ARG A 58 -11.16 -0.99 3.38
CA ARG A 58 -9.96 -1.14 4.22
C ARG A 58 -9.34 0.19 4.61
N THR A 59 -9.13 1.11 3.66
CA THR A 59 -8.54 2.42 3.97
C THR A 59 -9.43 3.21 4.91
N ARG A 60 -10.74 3.23 4.66
CA ARG A 60 -11.71 3.91 5.51
C ARG A 60 -11.68 3.34 6.93
N CYS A 61 -11.89 2.03 7.09
CA CYS A 61 -11.90 1.38 8.39
C CYS A 61 -10.57 1.55 9.14
N SER A 62 -9.43 1.48 8.44
CA SER A 62 -8.12 1.67 9.06
C SER A 62 -7.95 3.06 9.65
N PHE A 63 -8.32 4.12 8.90
CA PHE A 63 -8.26 5.49 9.42
C PHE A 63 -9.27 5.74 10.54
N GLU A 64 -10.53 5.30 10.36
CA GLU A 64 -11.57 5.49 11.39
C GLU A 64 -11.21 4.78 12.70
N VAL A 65 -10.87 3.49 12.66
CA VAL A 65 -10.53 2.73 13.87
C VAL A 65 -9.26 3.26 14.53
N ALA A 66 -8.22 3.58 13.74
CA ALA A 66 -6.98 4.15 14.27
C ALA A 66 -7.24 5.51 14.95
N ALA A 67 -8.09 6.36 14.38
CA ALA A 67 -8.49 7.64 14.97
C ALA A 67 -9.27 7.44 16.27
N TYR A 68 -10.25 6.54 16.29
CA TYR A 68 -11.08 6.26 17.48
C TYR A 68 -10.25 5.67 18.60
N ASP A 69 -9.36 4.73 18.32
CA ASP A 69 -8.43 4.17 19.31
C ASP A 69 -7.62 5.27 20.03
N GLN A 70 -7.25 6.31 19.28
CA GLN A 70 -6.45 7.43 19.76
C GLN A 70 -7.28 8.63 20.29
N GLY A 71 -8.63 8.49 20.37
CA GLY A 71 -9.53 9.51 20.93
C GLY A 71 -9.85 10.65 19.95
N ALA A 72 -9.52 10.52 18.67
CA ALA A 72 -9.91 11.47 17.64
C ALA A 72 -11.31 11.20 17.11
N ARG A 73 -11.87 12.18 16.40
CA ARG A 73 -13.16 12.11 15.70
C ARG A 73 -12.92 12.17 14.21
N VAL A 74 -13.81 11.54 13.43
CA VAL A 74 -13.68 11.45 11.98
C VAL A 74 -14.93 11.97 11.29
N THR A 75 -14.75 12.70 10.19
CA THR A 75 -15.79 13.00 9.21
C THR A 75 -15.43 12.35 7.88
N TYR A 76 -16.30 11.48 7.40
CA TYR A 76 -16.15 10.85 6.09
C TYR A 76 -16.81 11.69 5.00
N LEU A 77 -16.04 12.04 3.99
CA LEU A 77 -16.47 12.78 2.79
C LEU A 77 -16.29 11.84 1.58
N GLY A 78 -17.37 11.13 1.24
CA GLY A 78 -17.37 10.14 0.15
C GLY A 78 -17.54 10.78 -1.24
N PRO A 79 -17.50 9.95 -2.30
CA PRO A 79 -17.63 10.40 -3.69
C PRO A 79 -18.97 11.09 -3.99
N SER A 80 -20.03 10.69 -3.30
CA SER A 80 -21.35 11.31 -3.38
C SER A 80 -21.59 12.19 -2.16
N GLY A 81 -21.86 13.47 -2.35
CA GLY A 81 -22.23 14.39 -1.25
C GLY A 81 -21.17 15.44 -0.91
N SER A 82 -20.04 15.47 -1.60
CA SER A 82 -19.10 16.60 -1.55
C SER A 82 -19.10 17.39 -2.86
N GLN A 83 -18.70 18.66 -2.80
CA GLN A 83 -18.55 19.52 -3.98
C GLN A 83 -17.09 19.63 -4.45
N ILE A 84 -16.21 18.82 -3.86
CA ILE A 84 -14.76 18.82 -4.10
C ILE A 84 -14.50 18.49 -5.57
N GLY A 85 -13.76 19.38 -6.24
CA GLY A 85 -13.43 19.22 -7.66
C GLY A 85 -14.59 19.50 -8.66
N HIS A 86 -15.80 19.75 -8.17
CA HIS A 86 -16.96 20.07 -9.04
C HIS A 86 -17.29 21.57 -9.03
N LYS A 87 -17.75 22.09 -7.90
CA LYS A 87 -18.09 23.51 -7.73
C LYS A 87 -17.07 24.25 -6.87
N GLU A 88 -16.22 23.54 -6.17
CA GLU A 88 -15.18 24.11 -5.33
C GLU A 88 -13.82 23.60 -5.77
N SER A 89 -12.84 24.49 -5.86
CA SER A 89 -11.47 24.09 -6.20
C SER A 89 -10.81 23.30 -5.07
N ILE A 90 -9.90 22.38 -5.41
CA ILE A 90 -9.10 21.63 -4.41
C ILE A 90 -8.39 22.59 -3.43
N LYS A 91 -7.90 23.71 -3.94
CA LYS A 91 -7.22 24.74 -3.15
C LYS A 91 -8.15 25.40 -2.12
N ASP A 92 -9.38 25.70 -2.49
CA ASP A 92 -10.33 26.31 -1.57
C ASP A 92 -10.87 25.30 -0.58
N THR A 93 -11.16 24.08 -1.02
CA THR A 93 -11.47 22.94 -0.13
C THR A 93 -10.37 22.74 0.91
N ALA A 94 -9.10 22.75 0.51
CA ALA A 94 -7.97 22.59 1.44
C ALA A 94 -7.98 23.68 2.52
N ARG A 95 -8.19 24.95 2.12
CA ARG A 95 -8.22 26.09 3.05
C ARG A 95 -9.38 26.03 4.03
N VAL A 96 -10.56 25.60 3.56
CA VAL A 96 -11.75 25.45 4.40
C VAL A 96 -11.57 24.31 5.38
N LEU A 97 -11.18 23.12 4.91
CA LEU A 97 -11.03 21.95 5.77
C LEU A 97 -9.88 22.11 6.77
N GLY A 98 -8.77 22.74 6.36
CA GLY A 98 -7.64 23.01 7.24
C GLY A 98 -7.94 23.98 8.39
N ARG A 99 -9.07 24.72 8.32
CA ARG A 99 -9.54 25.56 9.43
C ARG A 99 -10.52 24.84 10.35
N MET A 100 -11.05 23.70 9.95
CA MET A 100 -12.05 22.90 10.68
C MET A 100 -11.44 21.64 11.30
N TYR A 101 -10.44 21.05 10.64
CA TYR A 101 -9.84 19.78 11.00
C TYR A 101 -8.38 19.92 11.38
N ASP A 102 -7.90 19.00 12.21
CA ASP A 102 -6.50 18.91 12.63
C ASP A 102 -5.64 18.10 11.63
N GLY A 103 -6.25 17.30 10.77
CA GLY A 103 -5.59 16.52 9.74
C GLY A 103 -6.56 16.08 8.66
N ILE A 104 -6.05 15.81 7.46
CA ILE A 104 -6.85 15.45 6.28
C ILE A 104 -6.23 14.20 5.63
N GLN A 105 -7.04 13.18 5.42
CA GLN A 105 -6.70 12.06 4.56
C GLN A 105 -7.37 12.25 3.20
N TYR A 106 -6.65 11.90 2.14
CA TYR A 106 -7.16 11.88 0.77
C TYR A 106 -6.93 10.53 0.13
N ARG A 107 -7.94 10.00 -0.54
CA ARG A 107 -7.87 8.85 -1.43
C ARG A 107 -8.61 9.15 -2.72
N GLY A 108 -7.91 9.20 -3.84
CA GLY A 108 -8.50 9.61 -5.10
C GLY A 108 -7.66 9.28 -6.32
N HIS A 109 -7.63 10.20 -7.26
CA HIS A 109 -7.02 9.98 -8.57
C HIS A 109 -5.57 10.48 -8.63
N GLY A 110 -5.35 11.76 -8.78
CA GLY A 110 -4.02 12.29 -9.08
C GLY A 110 -3.21 12.64 -7.84
N GLN A 111 -1.90 12.42 -7.91
CA GLN A 111 -0.96 12.83 -6.87
C GLN A 111 -0.96 14.36 -6.68
N GLU A 112 -1.15 15.12 -7.75
CA GLU A 112 -1.24 16.58 -7.72
C GLU A 112 -2.39 17.09 -6.85
N VAL A 113 -3.46 16.32 -6.70
CA VAL A 113 -4.60 16.67 -5.85
C VAL A 113 -4.19 16.63 -4.37
N VAL A 114 -3.56 15.54 -3.94
CA VAL A 114 -3.13 15.40 -2.54
C VAL A 114 -1.99 16.38 -2.21
N GLU A 115 -1.11 16.67 -3.16
CA GLU A 115 -0.05 17.67 -3.01
C GLU A 115 -0.63 19.10 -2.90
N THR A 116 -1.67 19.42 -3.70
CA THR A 116 -2.40 20.68 -3.58
C THR A 116 -3.09 20.80 -2.22
N LEU A 117 -3.74 19.74 -1.73
CA LEU A 117 -4.31 19.71 -0.38
C LEU A 117 -3.21 20.00 0.67
N ALA A 118 -2.08 19.33 0.58
CA ALA A 118 -0.96 19.52 1.50
C ALA A 118 -0.42 20.96 1.49
N GLN A 119 -0.30 21.55 0.31
CA GLN A 119 0.22 22.91 0.16
C GLN A 119 -0.68 23.98 0.80
N TYR A 120 -2.00 23.79 0.81
CA TYR A 120 -2.94 24.85 1.20
C TYR A 120 -3.75 24.57 2.47
N ALA A 121 -3.72 23.35 3.01
CA ALA A 121 -4.53 23.01 4.19
C ALA A 121 -3.98 23.63 5.50
N GLY A 122 -2.67 23.78 5.64
CA GLY A 122 -2.05 24.24 6.89
C GLY A 122 -2.13 23.24 8.05
N VAL A 123 -2.53 22.00 7.76
CA VAL A 123 -2.56 20.86 8.68
C VAL A 123 -1.97 19.63 7.96
N PRO A 124 -1.54 18.59 8.68
CA PRO A 124 -1.05 17.35 8.05
C PRO A 124 -2.04 16.75 7.06
N VAL A 125 -1.52 16.35 5.91
CA VAL A 125 -2.27 15.63 4.87
C VAL A 125 -1.64 14.27 4.65
N TRP A 126 -2.47 13.23 4.57
CA TRP A 126 -2.04 11.85 4.40
C TRP A 126 -2.63 11.24 3.12
N ASN A 127 -1.76 10.67 2.30
CA ASN A 127 -2.13 9.97 1.08
C ASN A 127 -2.63 8.56 1.41
N GLY A 128 -3.94 8.34 1.34
CA GLY A 128 -4.56 7.02 1.48
C GLY A 128 -4.45 6.15 0.23
N LEU A 129 -4.31 6.77 -0.95
CA LEU A 129 -3.98 6.22 -2.27
C LEU A 129 -4.18 7.29 -3.33
N THR A 130 -3.26 7.36 -4.29
CA THR A 130 -3.43 8.01 -5.60
C THR A 130 -3.17 7.01 -6.72
N ASN A 131 -3.29 7.43 -7.98
CA ASN A 131 -2.89 6.59 -9.12
C ASN A 131 -1.39 6.30 -9.12
N GLU A 132 -0.60 7.22 -8.58
CA GLU A 132 0.86 7.18 -8.60
C GLU A 132 1.45 6.47 -7.38
N PHE A 133 0.85 6.64 -6.18
CA PHE A 133 1.43 6.12 -4.93
C PHE A 133 0.39 5.59 -3.93
N HIS A 134 0.81 4.59 -3.14
CA HIS A 134 0.05 4.05 -2.01
C HIS A 134 0.95 3.86 -0.76
N PRO A 135 1.48 4.96 -0.18
CA PRO A 135 2.51 4.88 0.86
C PRO A 135 2.01 4.18 2.14
N THR A 136 0.72 4.34 2.49
CA THR A 136 0.15 3.67 3.67
C THR A 136 0.08 2.15 3.54
N GLN A 137 -0.01 1.62 2.31
CA GLN A 137 0.07 0.18 2.07
C GLN A 137 1.49 -0.31 2.33
N LEU A 138 2.49 0.31 1.70
CA LEU A 138 3.87 -0.14 1.84
C LEU A 138 4.39 -0.05 3.28
N LEU A 139 3.96 0.94 4.05
CA LEU A 139 4.33 0.99 5.46
C LEU A 139 3.79 -0.23 6.24
N ALA A 140 2.56 -0.67 5.91
CA ALA A 140 1.98 -1.88 6.50
C ALA A 140 2.69 -3.15 6.00
N ASP A 141 3.06 -3.20 4.73
CA ASP A 141 3.79 -4.32 4.14
C ASP A 141 5.15 -4.50 4.82
N LEU A 142 5.89 -3.42 5.00
CA LEU A 142 7.18 -3.41 5.71
C LEU A 142 7.03 -3.88 7.18
N LEU A 143 5.98 -3.46 7.88
CA LEU A 143 5.72 -3.95 9.23
C LEU A 143 5.42 -5.45 9.23
N THR A 144 4.61 -5.92 8.29
CA THR A 144 4.27 -7.35 8.14
C THR A 144 5.52 -8.19 7.84
N MET A 145 6.39 -7.70 6.96
CA MET A 145 7.65 -8.36 6.66
C MET A 145 8.55 -8.49 7.90
N LYS A 146 8.66 -7.45 8.72
CA LYS A 146 9.40 -7.50 10.00
C LYS A 146 8.81 -8.50 10.98
N GLU A 147 7.48 -8.59 11.04
CA GLU A 147 6.78 -9.52 11.96
C GLU A 147 6.96 -10.99 11.55
N HIS A 148 6.99 -11.27 10.25
CA HIS A 148 7.13 -12.63 9.73
C HIS A 148 8.59 -13.11 9.57
N LEU A 149 9.54 -12.17 9.55
CA LEU A 149 10.99 -12.47 9.55
C LEU A 149 11.70 -11.67 10.67
N PRO A 150 11.39 -11.97 11.94
CA PRO A 150 11.99 -11.25 13.07
C PRO A 150 13.49 -11.42 13.09
N GLY A 151 14.21 -10.29 13.27
CA GLY A 151 15.69 -10.27 13.31
C GLY A 151 16.37 -10.20 11.95
N LYS A 152 15.67 -10.40 10.82
CA LYS A 152 16.23 -10.19 9.48
C LYS A 152 16.13 -8.71 9.10
N ALA A 153 17.24 -8.08 8.72
CA ALA A 153 17.23 -6.69 8.25
C ALA A 153 16.62 -6.61 6.84
N PHE A 154 16.01 -5.48 6.48
CA PHE A 154 15.38 -5.32 5.17
C PHE A 154 16.33 -5.58 4.01
N ASN A 155 17.58 -5.12 4.10
CA ASN A 155 18.60 -5.34 3.07
C ASN A 155 19.08 -6.80 2.95
N GLN A 156 18.54 -7.68 3.77
CA GLN A 156 18.73 -9.13 3.69
C GLN A 156 17.48 -9.86 3.20
N MET A 157 16.34 -9.13 3.05
CA MET A 157 15.07 -9.69 2.59
C MET A 157 14.93 -9.52 1.09
N THR A 158 14.33 -10.50 0.44
CA THR A 158 14.00 -10.45 -0.98
C THR A 158 12.48 -10.44 -1.14
N MET A 159 11.95 -9.39 -1.77
CA MET A 159 10.55 -9.29 -2.15
C MET A 159 10.40 -9.31 -3.67
N VAL A 160 9.52 -10.16 -4.14
CA VAL A 160 9.12 -10.24 -5.55
C VAL A 160 7.73 -9.65 -5.71
N TYR A 161 7.56 -8.76 -6.67
CA TYR A 161 6.24 -8.36 -7.16
C TYR A 161 6.00 -9.01 -8.51
N ALA A 162 4.96 -9.83 -8.62
CA ALA A 162 4.57 -10.51 -9.85
C ALA A 162 3.29 -9.89 -10.41
N GLY A 163 3.34 -9.34 -11.63
CA GLY A 163 2.18 -8.74 -12.29
C GLY A 163 2.44 -7.35 -12.84
N ASP A 164 1.38 -6.54 -13.02
CA ASP A 164 1.51 -5.18 -13.56
C ASP A 164 2.09 -4.20 -12.55
N ALA A 165 3.33 -3.80 -12.75
CA ALA A 165 4.05 -2.89 -11.86
C ALA A 165 3.96 -1.39 -12.26
N ARG A 166 3.16 -1.04 -13.29
CA ARG A 166 2.97 0.35 -13.75
C ARG A 166 1.99 1.16 -12.89
N ASN A 167 1.58 0.64 -11.77
CA ASN A 167 0.58 1.24 -10.89
C ASN A 167 1.21 1.81 -9.61
N ASN A 168 0.36 2.34 -8.75
CA ASN A 168 0.78 2.89 -7.46
C ASN A 168 1.52 1.89 -6.56
N MET A 169 1.20 0.59 -6.65
CA MET A 169 1.90 -0.43 -5.86
C MET A 169 3.33 -0.63 -6.34
N GLY A 170 3.54 -0.78 -7.66
CA GLY A 170 4.89 -0.89 -8.24
C GLY A 170 5.75 0.33 -7.91
N ASN A 171 5.20 1.54 -8.08
CA ASN A 171 5.90 2.78 -7.76
C ASN A 171 6.26 2.88 -6.27
N SER A 172 5.30 2.57 -5.39
CA SER A 172 5.55 2.64 -3.94
C SER A 172 6.50 1.56 -3.44
N MET A 173 6.54 0.40 -4.09
CA MET A 173 7.53 -0.64 -3.80
C MET A 173 8.95 -0.21 -4.17
N LEU A 174 9.11 0.48 -5.30
CA LEU A 174 10.40 1.09 -5.67
C LEU A 174 10.87 2.05 -4.58
N GLU A 175 9.99 2.94 -4.10
CA GLU A 175 10.30 3.87 -3.01
C GLU A 175 10.63 3.14 -1.69
N ALA A 176 9.89 2.08 -1.34
CA ALA A 176 10.17 1.28 -0.16
C ALA A 176 11.56 0.62 -0.24
N ALA A 177 11.91 0.02 -1.39
CA ALA A 177 13.22 -0.56 -1.60
C ALA A 177 14.34 0.49 -1.54
N ALA A 178 14.10 1.68 -2.11
CA ALA A 178 15.03 2.80 -2.07
C ALA A 178 15.39 3.22 -0.63
N LEU A 179 14.42 3.17 0.29
CA LEU A 179 14.61 3.63 1.68
C LEU A 179 15.09 2.53 2.63
N THR A 180 14.78 1.27 2.33
CA THR A 180 15.06 0.15 3.25
C THR A 180 16.24 -0.73 2.83
N GLY A 181 16.67 -0.61 1.58
CA GLY A 181 17.68 -1.50 1.01
C GLY A 181 17.16 -2.91 0.71
N LEU A 182 15.85 -3.10 0.62
CA LEU A 182 15.23 -4.36 0.23
C LEU A 182 15.70 -4.82 -1.17
N ASP A 183 15.98 -6.13 -1.37
CA ASP A 183 16.13 -6.71 -2.70
C ASP A 183 14.75 -6.87 -3.32
N LEU A 184 14.36 -5.87 -4.13
CA LEU A 184 13.08 -5.86 -4.84
C LEU A 184 13.24 -6.38 -6.26
N ARG A 185 12.40 -7.33 -6.64
CA ARG A 185 12.34 -7.85 -8.00
C ARG A 185 10.95 -7.70 -8.58
N LEU A 186 10.84 -6.91 -9.65
CA LEU A 186 9.61 -6.74 -10.41
C LEU A 186 9.60 -7.79 -11.54
N VAL A 187 8.79 -8.83 -11.37
CA VAL A 187 8.66 -9.95 -12.29
C VAL A 187 7.40 -9.74 -13.12
N ALA A 188 7.59 -9.21 -14.31
CA ALA A 188 6.49 -8.75 -15.16
C ALA A 188 6.95 -8.67 -16.62
N PRO A 189 6.01 -8.71 -17.60
CA PRO A 189 6.31 -8.30 -18.97
C PRO A 189 6.90 -6.89 -18.99
N SER A 190 7.86 -6.64 -19.87
CA SER A 190 8.54 -5.31 -19.97
C SER A 190 7.57 -4.16 -20.22
N ALA A 191 6.46 -4.43 -20.91
CA ALA A 191 5.36 -3.49 -21.08
C ALA A 191 4.62 -3.13 -19.77
N CYS A 192 4.85 -3.87 -18.70
CA CYS A 192 4.27 -3.66 -17.36
C CYS A 192 5.29 -3.13 -16.33
N TRP A 193 6.43 -2.65 -16.76
CA TRP A 193 7.42 -2.05 -15.87
C TRP A 193 7.08 -0.58 -15.57
N PRO A 194 7.44 -0.07 -14.38
CA PRO A 194 7.28 1.33 -14.02
C PRO A 194 8.10 2.27 -14.92
N GLU A 195 7.82 3.56 -14.80
CA GLU A 195 8.57 4.60 -15.51
C GLU A 195 10.08 4.53 -15.24
N ALA A 196 10.89 4.53 -16.29
CA ALA A 196 12.34 4.32 -16.22
C ALA A 196 13.04 5.32 -15.27
N ALA A 197 12.63 6.58 -15.26
CA ALA A 197 13.22 7.60 -14.40
C ALA A 197 13.02 7.31 -12.90
N LEU A 198 11.85 6.78 -12.51
CA LEU A 198 11.59 6.39 -11.13
C LEU A 198 12.42 5.15 -10.77
N VAL A 199 12.50 4.16 -11.65
CA VAL A 199 13.31 2.95 -11.47
C VAL A 199 14.79 3.32 -11.27
N GLU A 200 15.34 4.18 -12.11
CA GLU A 200 16.73 4.62 -12.02
C GLU A 200 17.02 5.35 -10.70
N THR A 201 16.16 6.29 -10.31
CA THR A 201 16.27 7.02 -9.06
C THR A 201 16.23 6.09 -7.85
N CYS A 202 15.21 5.21 -7.78
CA CYS A 202 15.05 4.29 -6.67
C CYS A 202 16.19 3.24 -6.61
N THR A 203 16.67 2.77 -7.76
CA THR A 203 17.80 1.83 -7.82
C THR A 203 19.08 2.44 -7.25
N ALA A 204 19.35 3.71 -7.59
CA ALA A 204 20.51 4.41 -7.06
C ALA A 204 20.44 4.58 -5.52
N LEU A 205 19.27 4.92 -5.00
CA LEU A 205 19.03 5.05 -3.55
C LEU A 205 19.09 3.70 -2.82
N ALA A 206 18.46 2.65 -3.38
CA ALA A 206 18.47 1.31 -2.80
C ALA A 206 19.89 0.78 -2.62
N LYS A 207 20.76 0.99 -3.60
CA LYS A 207 22.19 0.61 -3.49
C LYS A 207 22.91 1.30 -2.33
N GLN A 208 22.57 2.54 -2.02
CA GLN A 208 23.15 3.24 -0.86
C GLN A 208 22.73 2.62 0.47
N GLN A 209 21.59 1.95 0.51
CA GLN A 209 21.08 1.21 1.66
C GLN A 209 21.47 -0.28 1.67
N GLY A 210 22.30 -0.71 0.71
CA GLY A 210 22.76 -2.11 0.59
C GLY A 210 21.77 -3.04 -0.10
N GLY A 211 20.75 -2.50 -0.78
CA GLY A 211 19.73 -3.23 -1.50
C GLY A 211 19.93 -3.26 -3.01
N ASN A 212 18.96 -3.84 -3.69
CA ASN A 212 18.95 -3.93 -5.14
C ASN A 212 17.51 -3.83 -5.70
N ILE A 213 17.37 -3.37 -6.94
CA ILE A 213 16.12 -3.40 -7.70
C ILE A 213 16.39 -4.08 -9.02
N THR A 214 15.63 -5.13 -9.33
CA THR A 214 15.73 -5.91 -10.58
C THR A 214 14.38 -5.94 -11.29
N LEU A 215 14.37 -5.69 -12.58
CA LEU A 215 13.23 -5.90 -13.46
C LEU A 215 13.52 -7.09 -14.37
N THR A 216 12.61 -8.05 -14.47
CA THR A 216 12.81 -9.26 -15.29
C THR A 216 11.51 -9.84 -15.80
N GLU A 217 11.54 -10.41 -16.99
CA GLU A 217 10.47 -11.23 -17.54
C GLU A 217 10.64 -12.72 -17.19
N ASP A 218 11.84 -13.14 -16.75
CA ASP A 218 12.14 -14.51 -16.34
C ASP A 218 11.61 -14.78 -14.93
N ILE A 219 10.48 -15.48 -14.88
CA ILE A 219 9.80 -15.82 -13.62
C ILE A 219 10.71 -16.68 -12.73
N ALA A 220 11.34 -17.73 -13.27
CA ALA A 220 12.12 -18.66 -12.48
C ALA A 220 13.36 -18.00 -11.83
N ALA A 221 14.05 -17.16 -12.60
CA ALA A 221 15.19 -16.39 -12.07
C ALA A 221 14.72 -15.31 -11.09
N GLY A 222 13.62 -14.64 -11.39
CA GLY A 222 13.08 -13.54 -10.58
C GLY A 222 12.63 -13.99 -9.19
N VAL A 223 11.94 -15.14 -9.09
CA VAL A 223 11.39 -15.60 -7.80
C VAL A 223 12.38 -16.40 -6.95
N LYS A 224 13.50 -16.81 -7.51
CA LYS A 224 14.49 -17.68 -6.81
C LYS A 224 14.98 -17.06 -5.51
N GLY A 225 14.83 -17.78 -4.40
CA GLY A 225 15.26 -17.36 -3.08
C GLY A 225 14.40 -16.27 -2.44
N ALA A 226 13.22 -15.94 -3.01
CA ALA A 226 12.35 -14.93 -2.45
C ALA A 226 11.87 -15.28 -1.04
N ASP A 227 11.83 -14.27 -0.17
CA ASP A 227 11.20 -14.35 1.15
C ASP A 227 9.71 -14.05 1.06
N PHE A 228 9.35 -13.12 0.15
CA PHE A 228 7.98 -12.67 -0.06
C PHE A 228 7.65 -12.63 -1.55
N ILE A 229 6.47 -13.11 -1.92
CA ILE A 229 5.85 -12.89 -3.22
C ILE A 229 4.62 -12.04 -3.03
N TYR A 230 4.55 -10.96 -3.77
CA TYR A 230 3.46 -9.99 -3.76
C TYR A 230 2.79 -9.95 -5.14
N THR A 231 1.48 -9.82 -5.18
CA THR A 231 0.74 -9.46 -6.39
C THR A 231 -0.40 -8.50 -6.07
N ASP A 232 -0.97 -7.92 -7.10
CA ASP A 232 -2.15 -7.05 -7.05
C ASP A 232 -3.07 -7.39 -8.22
N VAL A 233 -4.30 -6.92 -8.17
CA VAL A 233 -5.28 -7.13 -9.24
C VAL A 233 -4.70 -6.68 -10.59
N TRP A 234 -4.90 -7.48 -11.63
CA TRP A 234 -4.42 -7.15 -12.97
C TRP A 234 -5.19 -6.01 -13.62
N VAL A 235 -6.42 -5.81 -13.19
CA VAL A 235 -7.29 -4.75 -13.69
C VAL A 235 -7.94 -4.03 -12.52
N SER A 236 -7.76 -2.71 -12.45
CA SER A 236 -8.35 -1.90 -11.40
C SER A 236 -9.86 -1.79 -11.55
N MET A 237 -10.56 -1.69 -10.41
CA MET A 237 -12.01 -1.50 -10.40
C MET A 237 -12.40 -0.24 -11.19
N GLY A 238 -13.35 -0.40 -12.14
CA GLY A 238 -13.83 0.69 -12.99
C GLY A 238 -13.13 0.84 -14.33
N GLU A 239 -12.13 -0.01 -14.64
CA GLU A 239 -11.55 -0.07 -16.00
C GLU A 239 -12.51 -0.74 -16.99
N ALA A 240 -12.43 -0.32 -18.26
CA ALA A 240 -13.29 -0.81 -19.34
C ALA A 240 -13.03 -2.31 -19.61
N LYS A 241 -14.10 -3.04 -20.00
CA LYS A 241 -14.05 -4.49 -20.24
C LYS A 241 -13.00 -4.90 -21.28
N GLU A 242 -12.76 -4.08 -22.27
CA GLU A 242 -11.80 -4.35 -23.34
C GLU A 242 -10.37 -4.51 -22.80
N LYS A 243 -10.04 -3.79 -21.71
CA LYS A 243 -8.75 -3.91 -21.05
C LYS A 243 -8.55 -5.24 -20.32
N TRP A 244 -9.62 -5.90 -19.91
CA TRP A 244 -9.53 -7.17 -19.18
C TRP A 244 -8.91 -8.27 -20.03
N ALA A 245 -9.40 -8.46 -21.26
CA ALA A 245 -8.87 -9.50 -22.16
C ALA A 245 -7.37 -9.28 -22.45
N GLU A 246 -6.98 -8.04 -22.72
CA GLU A 246 -5.57 -7.68 -22.97
C GLU A 246 -4.70 -7.96 -21.74
N ARG A 247 -5.13 -7.52 -20.55
CA ARG A 247 -4.37 -7.70 -19.32
C ARG A 247 -4.25 -9.17 -18.92
N ILE A 248 -5.33 -9.93 -19.03
CA ILE A 248 -5.34 -11.37 -18.75
C ILE A 248 -4.38 -12.09 -19.71
N ALA A 249 -4.44 -11.79 -21.01
CA ALA A 249 -3.53 -12.40 -21.97
C ALA A 249 -2.05 -12.09 -21.67
N LEU A 250 -1.76 -10.87 -21.23
CA LEU A 250 -0.41 -10.41 -20.93
C LEU A 250 0.15 -10.98 -19.62
N LEU A 251 -0.70 -11.15 -18.59
CA LEU A 251 -0.26 -11.45 -17.23
C LEU A 251 -0.53 -12.89 -16.78
N ARG A 252 -1.21 -13.69 -17.59
CA ARG A 252 -1.63 -15.06 -17.23
C ARG A 252 -0.49 -15.94 -16.73
N ASP A 253 0.69 -15.83 -17.33
CA ASP A 253 1.86 -16.61 -16.93
C ASP A 253 2.47 -16.14 -15.61
N TYR A 254 2.12 -14.92 -15.18
CA TYR A 254 2.59 -14.30 -13.93
C TYR A 254 1.63 -14.50 -12.76
N GLN A 255 0.61 -15.37 -12.91
CA GLN A 255 -0.28 -15.73 -11.80
C GLN A 255 0.52 -16.35 -10.65
N VAL A 256 0.29 -15.86 -9.43
CA VAL A 256 0.89 -16.46 -8.24
C VAL A 256 0.14 -17.74 -7.90
N ASN A 257 0.82 -18.87 -8.03
CA ASN A 257 0.30 -20.21 -7.80
C ASN A 257 1.36 -21.07 -7.07
N SER A 258 0.98 -22.29 -6.69
CA SER A 258 1.86 -23.22 -5.97
C SER A 258 3.15 -23.53 -6.72
N ALA A 259 3.12 -23.57 -8.06
CA ALA A 259 4.30 -23.77 -8.87
C ALA A 259 5.28 -22.58 -8.77
N MET A 260 4.78 -21.35 -8.81
CA MET A 260 5.60 -20.15 -8.61
C MET A 260 6.22 -20.12 -7.20
N LEU A 261 5.47 -20.46 -6.16
CA LEU A 261 6.02 -20.54 -4.81
C LEU A 261 7.12 -21.62 -4.73
N ALA A 262 6.93 -22.79 -5.36
CA ALA A 262 7.95 -23.85 -5.39
C ALA A 262 9.22 -23.41 -6.11
N LEU A 263 9.15 -22.61 -7.17
CA LEU A 263 10.31 -22.07 -7.89
C LEU A 263 11.18 -21.16 -7.02
N THR A 264 10.68 -20.62 -5.91
CA THR A 264 11.52 -19.86 -4.97
C THR A 264 12.59 -20.72 -4.33
N GLY A 265 12.35 -22.02 -4.16
CA GLY A 265 13.19 -22.93 -3.39
C GLY A 265 13.19 -22.61 -1.88
N ASN A 266 12.35 -21.70 -1.43
CA ASN A 266 12.20 -21.29 -0.02
C ASN A 266 10.89 -21.83 0.56
N PRO A 267 10.91 -22.87 1.41
CA PRO A 267 9.68 -23.43 2.00
C PRO A 267 8.97 -22.48 2.99
N GLN A 268 9.64 -21.38 3.38
CA GLN A 268 9.10 -20.39 4.29
C GLN A 268 8.60 -19.12 3.57
N VAL A 269 8.58 -19.13 2.23
CA VAL A 269 8.12 -17.99 1.44
C VAL A 269 6.71 -17.56 1.88
N LYS A 270 6.48 -16.26 2.00
CA LYS A 270 5.18 -15.68 2.33
C LYS A 270 4.54 -15.00 1.14
N PHE A 271 3.23 -15.08 1.08
CA PHE A 271 2.40 -14.42 0.07
C PHE A 271 1.74 -13.16 0.65
N LEU A 272 1.82 -12.06 -0.10
CA LEU A 272 1.28 -10.75 0.21
C LEU A 272 0.34 -10.26 -0.90
N HIS A 273 -0.70 -9.53 -0.53
CA HIS A 273 -1.64 -8.87 -1.45
C HIS A 273 -2.33 -7.70 -0.75
N CYS A 274 -2.45 -6.55 -1.40
CA CYS A 274 -3.08 -5.37 -0.79
C CYS A 274 -4.61 -5.49 -0.61
N LEU A 275 -5.23 -6.50 -1.23
CA LEU A 275 -6.67 -6.72 -1.27
C LEU A 275 -7.47 -5.55 -1.92
N PRO A 276 -8.60 -5.86 -2.59
CA PRO A 276 -9.22 -7.19 -2.77
C PRO A 276 -8.43 -8.06 -3.73
N ALA A 277 -8.57 -9.37 -3.65
CA ALA A 277 -7.97 -10.35 -4.55
C ALA A 277 -9.05 -11.13 -5.32
N PHE A 278 -8.77 -11.45 -6.58
CA PHE A 278 -9.59 -12.36 -7.37
C PHE A 278 -8.98 -13.76 -7.33
N HIS A 279 -9.07 -14.42 -6.16
CA HIS A 279 -8.55 -15.77 -5.94
C HIS A 279 -9.62 -16.87 -6.15
N ASP A 280 -10.91 -16.50 -6.08
CA ASP A 280 -12.03 -17.40 -6.25
C ASP A 280 -13.15 -16.82 -7.14
N ASP A 281 -14.24 -17.55 -7.30
CA ASP A 281 -15.43 -17.16 -8.03
C ASP A 281 -16.63 -16.78 -7.13
N GLN A 282 -16.42 -16.52 -5.84
CA GLN A 282 -17.53 -16.24 -4.91
C GLN A 282 -18.09 -14.81 -5.06
N THR A 283 -17.32 -13.89 -5.60
CA THR A 283 -17.82 -12.53 -5.87
C THR A 283 -18.57 -12.46 -7.21
N THR A 284 -19.47 -11.49 -7.37
CA THR A 284 -20.19 -11.27 -8.64
C THR A 284 -19.23 -11.09 -9.82
N LEU A 285 -18.19 -10.29 -9.62
CA LEU A 285 -17.19 -10.03 -10.67
C LEU A 285 -16.29 -11.25 -10.89
N GLY A 286 -15.88 -11.94 -9.83
CA GLY A 286 -15.10 -13.19 -9.93
C GLY A 286 -15.82 -14.26 -10.74
N LYS A 287 -17.13 -14.48 -10.49
CA LYS A 287 -17.97 -15.39 -11.29
C LYS A 287 -18.01 -15.01 -12.77
N GLN A 288 -18.19 -13.72 -13.04
CA GLN A 288 -18.25 -13.23 -14.43
C GLN A 288 -16.90 -13.46 -15.14
N MET A 289 -15.78 -13.15 -14.48
CA MET A 289 -14.45 -13.31 -15.06
C MET A 289 -14.07 -14.79 -15.23
N ALA A 290 -14.42 -15.63 -14.26
CA ALA A 290 -14.23 -17.07 -14.35
C ALA A 290 -14.96 -17.66 -15.56
N ALA A 291 -16.23 -17.28 -15.76
CA ALA A 291 -17.03 -17.75 -16.89
C ALA A 291 -16.55 -17.23 -18.26
N GLU A 292 -16.15 -15.94 -18.32
CA GLU A 292 -15.78 -15.28 -19.58
C GLU A 292 -14.37 -15.65 -20.04
N TYR A 293 -13.42 -15.84 -19.11
CA TYR A 293 -11.99 -16.07 -19.42
C TYR A 293 -11.46 -17.44 -18.98
N GLY A 294 -12.32 -18.30 -18.40
CA GLY A 294 -11.91 -19.64 -17.93
C GLY A 294 -11.00 -19.62 -16.72
N LEU A 295 -11.12 -18.62 -15.85
CA LEU A 295 -10.26 -18.40 -14.67
C LEU A 295 -10.93 -18.92 -13.39
N HIS A 296 -11.32 -20.21 -13.39
CA HIS A 296 -12.05 -20.84 -12.27
C HIS A 296 -11.18 -21.17 -11.04
N GLY A 297 -9.97 -20.77 -10.96
CA GLY A 297 -9.09 -21.02 -9.82
C GLY A 297 -8.38 -19.78 -9.32
N GLY A 298 -8.92 -18.61 -9.68
CA GLY A 298 -8.32 -17.30 -9.37
C GLY A 298 -7.71 -16.63 -10.59
N MET A 299 -7.51 -15.32 -10.49
CA MET A 299 -6.94 -14.51 -11.57
C MET A 299 -5.47 -14.23 -11.32
N GLU A 300 -5.14 -13.25 -10.51
CA GLU A 300 -3.74 -12.88 -10.17
C GLU A 300 -3.09 -13.83 -9.16
N VAL A 301 -3.90 -14.53 -8.38
CA VAL A 301 -3.48 -15.55 -7.42
C VAL A 301 -4.48 -16.68 -7.39
N THR A 302 -4.01 -17.92 -7.19
CA THR A 302 -4.90 -19.07 -7.01
C THR A 302 -5.45 -19.12 -5.59
N ASP A 303 -6.66 -19.67 -5.43
CA ASP A 303 -7.29 -19.90 -4.12
C ASP A 303 -6.41 -20.78 -3.22
N GLU A 304 -5.77 -21.79 -3.79
CA GLU A 304 -4.82 -22.67 -3.08
C GLU A 304 -3.70 -21.88 -2.38
N VAL A 305 -3.11 -20.87 -3.03
CA VAL A 305 -2.07 -20.02 -2.44
C VAL A 305 -2.68 -19.03 -1.46
N PHE A 306 -3.80 -18.42 -1.82
CA PHE A 306 -4.46 -17.40 -1.00
C PHE A 306 -4.90 -17.95 0.36
N GLU A 307 -5.41 -19.17 0.42
CA GLU A 307 -5.87 -19.86 1.63
C GLU A 307 -4.77 -20.69 2.33
N SER A 308 -3.55 -20.70 1.79
CA SER A 308 -2.45 -21.48 2.36
C SER A 308 -1.81 -20.83 3.59
N ALA A 309 -0.99 -21.60 4.31
CA ALA A 309 -0.16 -21.08 5.41
C ALA A 309 0.95 -20.11 4.96
N ALA A 310 1.21 -20.01 3.66
CA ALA A 310 2.11 -19.01 3.10
C ALA A 310 1.45 -17.62 3.08
N SER A 311 0.13 -17.54 2.98
CA SER A 311 -0.60 -16.28 2.90
C SER A 311 -0.61 -15.55 4.24
N VAL A 312 -0.20 -14.29 4.22
CA VAL A 312 -0.21 -13.39 5.38
C VAL A 312 -1.01 -12.10 5.09
N VAL A 313 -1.90 -12.17 4.11
CA VAL A 313 -2.67 -11.02 3.60
C VAL A 313 -3.57 -10.38 4.66
N PHE A 314 -4.07 -11.15 5.64
CA PHE A 314 -4.92 -10.62 6.71
C PHE A 314 -4.09 -9.94 7.80
N ASP A 315 -2.91 -10.45 8.14
CA ASP A 315 -1.96 -9.76 9.02
C ASP A 315 -1.52 -8.44 8.38
N GLN A 316 -1.25 -8.45 7.07
CA GLN A 316 -0.95 -7.28 6.27
C GLN A 316 -2.09 -6.26 6.28
N ALA A 317 -3.34 -6.71 6.14
CA ALA A 317 -4.51 -5.83 6.19
C ALA A 317 -4.72 -5.24 7.60
N GLU A 318 -4.51 -6.01 8.67
CA GLU A 318 -4.53 -5.51 10.05
C GLU A 318 -3.46 -4.42 10.24
N ASN A 319 -2.25 -4.65 9.75
CA ASN A 319 -1.14 -3.73 9.90
C ASN A 319 -1.38 -2.35 9.25
N ARG A 320 -2.30 -2.25 8.27
CA ARG A 320 -2.75 -0.97 7.73
C ARG A 320 -3.27 -0.03 8.82
N MET A 321 -4.08 -0.56 9.72
CA MET A 321 -4.62 0.23 10.84
C MET A 321 -3.51 0.70 11.78
N HIS A 322 -2.55 -0.16 12.11
CA HIS A 322 -1.49 0.16 13.07
C HIS A 322 -0.48 1.16 12.50
N THR A 323 -0.11 1.03 11.25
CA THR A 323 0.83 1.96 10.59
C THR A 323 0.17 3.32 10.31
N ILE A 324 -1.08 3.35 9.88
CA ILE A 324 -1.87 4.59 9.75
C ILE A 324 -2.00 5.29 11.11
N LYS A 325 -2.25 4.54 12.19
CA LYS A 325 -2.27 5.08 13.55
C LYS A 325 -0.94 5.75 13.90
N ALA A 326 0.18 5.08 13.61
CA ALA A 326 1.51 5.64 13.86
C ALA A 326 1.75 6.95 13.08
N VAL A 327 1.37 7.00 11.80
CA VAL A 327 1.46 8.22 10.99
C VAL A 327 0.64 9.35 11.59
N MET A 328 -0.62 9.10 11.97
CA MET A 328 -1.47 10.12 12.59
C MET A 328 -0.91 10.60 13.94
N VAL A 329 -0.49 9.67 14.80
CA VAL A 329 0.11 10.01 16.09
C VAL A 329 1.41 10.82 15.91
N ALA A 330 2.30 10.38 15.04
CA ALA A 330 3.58 11.06 14.81
C ALA A 330 3.40 12.49 14.29
N THR A 331 2.41 12.71 13.41
CA THR A 331 2.21 14.01 12.75
C THR A 331 1.30 14.98 13.52
N LEU A 332 0.42 14.49 14.40
CA LEU A 332 -0.53 15.33 15.15
C LEU A 332 -0.18 15.50 16.63
N SER A 333 0.58 14.60 17.24
CA SER A 333 0.99 14.77 18.66
C SER A 333 2.31 15.53 18.76
N LYS A 334 2.38 16.42 19.76
CA LYS A 334 3.56 17.25 20.03
C LYS A 334 4.63 16.46 20.80
#